data_c9cb167c3d1e8b73477097b78b5fc3e1
#
_entry.id   c9cb167c3d1e8b73477097b78b5fc3e1
#
_cell.length_a   1.000
_cell.length_b   1.000
_cell.length_c   1.000
_cell.angle_alpha   90.00
_cell.angle_beta   90.00
_cell.angle_gamma   90.00
#
_symmetry.space_group_name_H-M   'P 1'
#
loop_
_entity.id
_entity.type
_entity.pdbx_description
1 polymer ?
#
loop_
_entity_poly.entity_id
_entity_poly.type
_entity_poly.pdbx_seq_one_letter_code
_entity_poly.pdbx_strand_id
1 'polypeptide(L)'
;MAIDLLNLQPHKVSRDLSGYITYIYGAPKCGKTTLATQMDKPLLLAFEPGYHALPGVMAQDITSWAEMKQVYRQLKNPEVQQQFRSIIIDTIDIAADRCKKYICNQNAIEDL
;
A
#
# COMPACT_ATOMS: atom_id res chain seq x y z
N MET A 1 15.89 22.77 2.37
CA MET A 1 16.69 21.85 1.52
C MET A 1 17.25 22.64 0.35
N ALA A 2 18.54 22.62 0.17
CA ALA A 2 19.19 23.37 -0.90
C ALA A 2 19.26 22.53 -2.19
N ILE A 3 18.97 23.20 -3.31
CA ILE A 3 19.15 22.56 -4.62
C ILE A 3 20.62 22.72 -5.02
N ASP A 4 21.24 21.62 -5.40
CA ASP A 4 22.65 21.61 -5.80
C ASP A 4 22.78 20.92 -7.15
N LEU A 5 22.73 21.71 -8.21
CA LEU A 5 22.77 21.19 -9.58
C LEU A 5 24.14 20.68 -9.98
N LEU A 6 25.21 21.16 -9.33
CA LEU A 6 26.58 20.72 -9.65
C LEU A 6 26.83 19.28 -9.22
N ASN A 7 26.09 18.80 -8.21
CA ASN A 7 26.25 17.44 -7.68
C ASN A 7 25.12 16.50 -8.14
N LEU A 8 24.32 16.90 -9.13
CA LEU A 8 23.32 16.02 -9.71
C LEU A 8 23.99 14.80 -10.33
N GLN A 9 23.40 13.64 -10.03
CA GLN A 9 23.85 12.38 -10.60
C GLN A 9 22.82 11.90 -11.63
N PRO A 10 23.28 11.24 -12.71
CA PRO A 10 22.34 10.63 -13.65
C PRO A 10 21.44 9.62 -12.95
N HIS A 11 20.15 9.65 -13.30
CA HIS A 11 19.21 8.69 -12.77
C HIS A 11 19.59 7.28 -13.23
N LYS A 12 19.56 6.34 -12.29
CA LYS A 12 19.77 4.92 -12.59
C LYS A 12 18.45 4.19 -12.54
N VAL A 13 18.17 3.41 -13.57
CA VAL A 13 16.96 2.60 -13.62
C VAL A 13 17.18 1.34 -12.79
N SER A 14 16.24 1.04 -11.90
CA SER A 14 16.27 -0.21 -11.13
C SER A 14 16.03 -1.39 -12.07
N ARG A 15 16.77 -2.49 -11.85
CA ARG A 15 16.60 -3.72 -12.63
C ARG A 15 15.55 -4.65 -12.07
N ASP A 16 15.00 -4.31 -10.91
CA ASP A 16 13.90 -5.06 -10.28
C ASP A 16 12.74 -4.10 -10.01
N LEU A 17 11.73 -4.56 -9.27
CA LEU A 17 10.56 -3.74 -8.96
C LEU A 17 10.74 -2.83 -7.74
N SER A 18 11.92 -2.85 -7.11
CA SER A 18 12.18 -2.00 -5.95
C SER A 18 12.11 -0.52 -6.33
N GLY A 19 11.40 0.26 -5.52
CA GLY A 19 11.23 1.68 -5.76
C GLY A 19 10.17 2.04 -6.79
N TYR A 20 9.46 1.05 -7.34
CA TYR A 20 8.37 1.29 -8.28
C TYR A 20 7.02 1.04 -7.63
N ILE A 21 6.02 1.78 -8.10
CA ILE A 21 4.63 1.54 -7.76
C ILE A 21 4.02 0.76 -8.91
N THR A 22 3.46 -0.43 -8.61
CA THR A 22 2.85 -1.30 -9.60
C THR A 22 1.35 -1.34 -9.37
N TYR A 23 0.59 -1.17 -10.43
CA TYR A 23 -0.86 -1.28 -10.40
C TYR A 23 -1.29 -2.54 -11.14
N ILE A 24 -1.99 -3.44 -10.43
CA ILE A 24 -2.47 -4.70 -10.98
C ILE A 24 -3.99 -4.65 -11.02
N TYR A 25 -4.57 -4.91 -12.18
CA TYR A 25 -6.03 -4.92 -12.34
C TYR A 25 -6.46 -6.11 -13.16
N GLY A 26 -7.73 -6.48 -13.01
CA GLY A 26 -8.29 -7.62 -13.72
C GLY A 26 -9.62 -8.03 -13.12
N ALA A 27 -10.24 -9.05 -13.72
CA ALA A 27 -11.51 -9.59 -13.26
C ALA A 27 -11.38 -10.20 -11.86
N PRO A 28 -12.46 -10.25 -11.07
CA PRO A 28 -12.43 -10.94 -9.78
C PRO A 28 -11.96 -12.38 -9.93
N LYS A 29 -11.19 -12.85 -8.94
CA LYS A 29 -10.66 -14.22 -8.88
C LYS A 29 -9.71 -14.59 -10.00
N CYS A 30 -9.06 -13.60 -10.64
CA CYS A 30 -8.06 -13.89 -11.67
C CYS A 30 -6.63 -14.08 -11.13
N GLY A 31 -6.45 -14.02 -9.80
CA GLY A 31 -5.15 -14.26 -9.17
C GLY A 31 -4.34 -13.01 -8.86
N LYS A 32 -4.97 -11.83 -8.84
CA LYS A 32 -4.26 -10.57 -8.56
C LYS A 32 -3.57 -10.59 -7.20
N THR A 33 -4.31 -10.96 -6.15
CA THR A 33 -3.77 -10.99 -4.79
C THR A 33 -2.69 -12.05 -4.68
N THR A 34 -2.90 -13.22 -5.27
CA THR A 34 -1.91 -14.29 -5.28
C THR A 34 -0.60 -13.82 -5.91
N LEU A 35 -0.69 -13.12 -7.05
CA LEU A 35 0.48 -12.59 -7.72
C LEU A 35 1.18 -11.54 -6.86
N ALA A 36 0.42 -10.61 -6.30
CA ALA A 36 0.98 -9.52 -5.50
C ALA A 36 1.70 -10.04 -4.25
N THR A 37 1.17 -11.07 -3.61
CA THR A 37 1.77 -11.62 -2.39
C THR A 37 3.05 -12.39 -2.64
N GLN A 38 3.46 -12.56 -3.89
CA GLN A 38 4.76 -13.15 -4.23
C GLN A 38 5.91 -12.14 -4.26
N MET A 39 5.62 -10.88 -4.00
CA MET A 39 6.65 -9.85 -3.88
C MET A 39 7.52 -10.09 -2.64
N ASP A 40 8.68 -9.43 -2.56
CA ASP A 40 9.62 -9.61 -1.45
C ASP A 40 9.05 -9.09 -0.15
N LYS A 41 8.99 -9.95 0.86
CA LYS A 41 8.50 -9.63 2.22
C LYS A 41 7.22 -8.79 2.20
N PRO A 42 6.12 -9.30 1.64
CA PRO A 42 4.93 -8.50 1.43
C PRO A 42 4.13 -8.30 2.70
N LEU A 43 3.60 -7.10 2.89
CA LEU A 43 2.54 -6.82 3.85
C LEU A 43 1.27 -6.49 3.07
N LEU A 44 0.24 -7.29 3.26
CA LEU A 44 -1.05 -7.08 2.60
C LEU A 44 -1.94 -6.20 3.49
N LEU A 45 -2.29 -5.03 2.99
CA LEU A 45 -3.27 -4.15 3.63
C LEU A 45 -4.63 -4.47 3.01
N ALA A 46 -5.42 -5.25 3.75
CA ALA A 46 -6.65 -5.82 3.24
C ALA A 46 -7.84 -4.92 3.55
N PHE A 47 -8.24 -4.11 2.58
CA PHE A 47 -9.49 -3.35 2.65
C PHE A 47 -10.68 -4.21 2.25
N GLU A 48 -10.42 -5.38 1.69
CA GLU A 48 -11.40 -6.29 1.13
C GLU A 48 -11.08 -7.70 1.60
N PRO A 49 -12.06 -8.49 2.10
CA PRO A 49 -11.79 -9.87 2.44
C PRO A 49 -11.52 -10.70 1.19
N GLY A 50 -10.68 -11.72 1.28
CA GLY A 50 -10.37 -12.56 0.13
C GLY A 50 -9.01 -13.20 0.17
N TYR A 51 -8.23 -12.92 1.21
CA TYR A 51 -6.90 -13.50 1.35
C TYR A 51 -6.87 -14.77 2.22
N HIS A 52 -8.00 -15.16 2.80
CA HIS A 52 -8.04 -16.26 3.77
C HIS A 52 -7.62 -17.61 3.18
N ALA A 53 -7.72 -17.76 1.87
CA ALA A 53 -7.27 -18.98 1.20
C ALA A 53 -5.77 -18.99 0.90
N LEU A 54 -5.05 -17.90 1.19
CA LEU A 54 -3.62 -17.77 0.90
C LEU A 54 -2.81 -18.07 2.17
N PRO A 55 -2.10 -19.20 2.24
CA PRO A 55 -1.32 -19.54 3.43
C PRO A 55 -0.08 -18.66 3.56
N GLY A 56 0.29 -18.35 4.80
CA GLY A 56 1.52 -17.63 5.08
C GLY A 56 1.51 -16.15 4.75
N VAL A 57 0.37 -15.57 4.39
CA VAL A 57 0.28 -14.15 4.05
C VAL A 57 0.26 -13.32 5.33
N MET A 58 1.15 -12.33 5.39
CA MET A 58 1.14 -11.32 6.45
C MET A 58 0.15 -10.25 6.05
N ALA A 59 -1.03 -10.26 6.65
CA ALA A 59 -2.13 -9.38 6.27
C ALA A 59 -2.66 -8.61 7.47
N GLN A 60 -2.99 -7.34 7.24
CA GLN A 60 -3.66 -6.49 8.21
C GLN A 60 -4.99 -6.05 7.64
N ASP A 61 -6.09 -6.42 8.29
CA ASP A 61 -7.42 -5.96 7.91
C ASP A 61 -7.56 -4.47 8.23
N ILE A 62 -8.12 -3.72 7.30
CA ILE A 62 -8.33 -2.29 7.47
C ILE A 62 -9.79 -2.00 7.11
N THR A 63 -10.55 -1.51 8.08
CA THR A 63 -11.98 -1.22 7.90
C THR A 63 -12.26 0.28 7.85
N SER A 64 -11.29 1.11 8.22
CA SER A 64 -11.47 2.56 8.22
C SER A 64 -10.14 3.24 7.87
N TRP A 65 -10.23 4.51 7.44
CA TRP A 65 -9.02 5.28 7.15
C TRP A 65 -8.22 5.60 8.42
N ALA A 66 -8.89 5.69 9.56
CA ALA A 66 -8.20 5.88 10.84
C ALA A 66 -7.24 4.72 11.12
N GLU A 67 -7.65 3.49 10.82
CA GLU A 67 -6.78 2.33 10.95
C GLU A 67 -5.62 2.39 9.96
N MET A 68 -5.86 2.85 8.72
CA MET A 68 -4.80 3.04 7.74
C MET A 68 -3.75 4.04 8.24
N LYS A 69 -4.18 5.11 8.91
CA LYS A 69 -3.26 6.08 9.48
C LYS A 69 -2.40 5.46 10.58
N GLN A 70 -2.94 4.54 11.37
CA GLN A 70 -2.17 3.81 12.37
C GLN A 70 -1.11 2.94 11.71
N VAL A 71 -1.46 2.24 10.64
CA VAL A 71 -0.51 1.44 9.87
C VAL A 71 0.60 2.34 9.32
N TYR A 72 0.24 3.48 8.76
CA TYR A 72 1.20 4.42 8.21
C TYR A 72 2.21 4.87 9.25
N ARG A 73 1.75 5.16 10.48
CA ARG A 73 2.65 5.54 11.57
C ARG A 73 3.62 4.43 11.92
N GLN A 74 3.14 3.20 11.96
CA GLN A 74 3.99 2.04 12.28
C GLN A 74 4.99 1.75 11.17
N LEU A 75 4.64 2.03 9.92
CA LEU A 75 5.56 1.84 8.80
C LEU A 75 6.74 2.81 8.82
N LYS A 76 6.68 3.87 9.62
CA LYS A 76 7.81 4.76 9.83
C LYS A 76 8.85 4.19 10.78
N ASN A 77 8.51 3.14 11.53
CA ASN A 77 9.43 2.48 12.45
C ASN A 77 10.46 1.66 11.66
N PRO A 78 11.78 1.90 11.87
CA PRO A 78 12.80 1.14 11.14
C PRO A 78 12.72 -0.37 11.32
N GLU A 79 12.29 -0.85 12.49
CA GLU A 79 12.13 -2.29 12.73
C GLU A 79 11.04 -2.89 11.85
N VAL A 80 9.93 -2.18 11.67
CA VAL A 80 8.84 -2.59 10.78
C VAL A 80 9.31 -2.57 9.33
N GLN A 81 10.08 -1.55 8.94
CA GLN A 81 10.60 -1.44 7.59
C GLN A 81 11.57 -2.57 7.24
N GLN A 82 12.29 -3.11 8.22
CA GLN A 82 13.16 -4.26 8.00
C GLN A 82 12.36 -5.55 7.79
N GLN A 83 11.18 -5.63 8.37
CA GLN A 83 10.33 -6.81 8.29
C GLN A 83 9.55 -6.87 6.96
N PHE A 84 9.17 -5.73 6.42
CA PHE A 84 8.36 -5.66 5.21
C PHE A 84 9.07 -4.83 4.14
N ARG A 85 9.21 -5.39 2.94
CA ARG A 85 9.82 -4.69 1.79
C ARG A 85 8.82 -4.31 0.73
N SER A 86 7.65 -4.92 0.75
CA SER A 86 6.60 -4.64 -0.23
C SER A 86 5.31 -4.37 0.51
N ILE A 87 4.58 -3.36 0.06
CA ILE A 87 3.27 -3.00 0.61
C ILE A 87 2.24 -3.22 -0.48
N ILE A 88 1.22 -4.01 -0.17
CA ILE A 88 0.15 -4.33 -1.11
C ILE A 88 -1.13 -3.73 -0.58
N ILE A 89 -1.81 -2.95 -1.40
CA ILE A 89 -3.12 -2.38 -1.07
C ILE A 89 -4.17 -3.12 -1.90
N ASP A 90 -5.04 -3.82 -1.23
CA ASP A 90 -6.08 -4.62 -1.86
C ASP A 90 -7.44 -4.27 -1.23
N THR A 91 -8.22 -3.49 -1.85
CA THR A 91 -8.23 -2.91 -3.20
C THR A 91 -8.05 -1.40 -3.10
N ILE A 92 -7.39 -0.80 -4.04
CA ILE A 92 -7.14 0.66 -4.02
C ILE A 92 -8.44 1.46 -4.11
N ASP A 93 -9.43 0.96 -4.81
CA ASP A 93 -10.73 1.64 -4.92
C ASP A 93 -11.41 1.78 -3.55
N ILE A 94 -11.39 0.71 -2.75
CA ILE A 94 -11.98 0.73 -1.41
C ILE A 94 -11.14 1.62 -0.50
N ALA A 95 -9.82 1.56 -0.60
CA ALA A 95 -8.93 2.42 0.17
C ALA A 95 -9.23 3.90 -0.10
N ALA A 96 -9.38 4.28 -1.38
CA ALA A 96 -9.70 5.63 -1.79
C ALA A 96 -11.07 6.08 -1.25
N ASP A 97 -12.06 5.18 -1.27
CA ASP A 97 -13.39 5.47 -0.72
C ASP A 97 -13.33 5.71 0.79
N ARG A 98 -12.56 4.91 1.52
CA ARG A 98 -12.39 5.10 2.96
C ARG A 98 -11.72 6.44 3.27
N CYS A 99 -10.71 6.80 2.48
CA CYS A 99 -10.03 8.09 2.61
C CYS A 99 -11.01 9.25 2.35
N LYS A 100 -11.79 9.14 1.29
CA LYS A 100 -12.79 10.15 0.93
C LYS A 100 -13.80 10.35 2.06
N LYS A 101 -14.33 9.27 2.59
CA LYS A 101 -15.29 9.34 3.71
C LYS A 101 -14.69 9.97 4.95
N TYR A 102 -13.44 9.64 5.26
CA TYR A 102 -12.73 10.24 6.38
C TYR A 102 -12.60 11.75 6.22
N ILE A 103 -12.21 12.22 5.04
CA ILE A 103 -12.06 13.65 4.76
C ILE A 103 -13.40 14.36 4.84
N CYS A 104 -14.46 13.76 4.29
CA CYS A 104 -15.80 14.34 4.36
C CYS A 104 -16.27 14.49 5.81
N ASN A 105 -16.04 13.48 6.64
CA ASN A 105 -16.42 13.54 8.06
C ASN A 105 -15.61 14.60 8.81
N GLN A 106 -14.32 14.73 8.52
CA GLN A 106 -13.46 15.73 9.15
C GLN A 106 -13.90 17.16 8.85
N ASN A 107 -14.41 17.39 7.64
CA ASN A 107 -14.80 18.71 7.18
C ASN A 107 -16.31 18.92 7.20
N ALA A 108 -17.09 17.97 7.74
CA ALA A 108 -18.55 18.01 7.83
C ALA A 108 -19.21 18.27 6.47
N ILE A 109 -18.69 17.68 5.41
CA ILE A 109 -19.24 17.78 4.06
C ILE A 109 -19.74 16.39 3.60
N GLU A 110 -20.68 16.37 2.65
CA GLU A 110 -21.30 15.11 2.21
C GLU A 110 -20.46 14.41 1.13
N ASP A 111 -19.77 15.15 0.29
CA ASP A 111 -19.00 14.61 -0.82
C ASP A 111 -17.87 15.55 -1.21
N LEU A 112 -16.89 15.00 -1.90
CA LEU A 112 -15.77 15.78 -2.43
C LEU A 112 -16.02 16.18 -3.86
#